data_d38f4036f4ad541382b235a36552565d
#
_entry.id   d38f4036f4ad541382b235a36552565d
#
_cell.length_a   1.000
_cell.length_b   1.000
_cell.length_c   1.000
_cell.angle_alpha   90.00
_cell.angle_beta   90.00
_cell.angle_gamma   90.00
#
_symmetry.space_group_name_H-M   'P 1'
#
loop_
_entity.id
_entity.type
_entity.pdbx_description
1 polymer ?
#
loop_
_entity_poly.entity_id
_entity_poly.type
_entity_poly.pdbx_seq_one_letter_code
_entity_poly.pdbx_strand_id
1 'polypeptide(L)'
;MRKGIAVNLIIHMNTLVITIISILYVYQMGYIGVVFIGEYIHKRRKKNHAEPLVKTNRYAAIISARNESGVIGQLLDTIRAQTYPAEFLDAIVIADNCTDDTAQVARDHGAIVYERFNKEQVGKGYALDYLFDKLKKGVGDDYYDAYVIIDADNLLDEHFFEAVNKTFCQGYRIMTTYRNSKNFATNWISAGYSLWFMREAKFLNNARMMLGTSCAVSGTGFVVASAVIRERGGWPYHLLTEDIEFTVDTVIHGEMIGYCGDAMLYDEQPTTFSQSWTQRMRWAKGFYQIVANYGGKLSRGIVTKHHIKKLASYDLTMTVMPGMLITMGILALDIVMLLMGVFGSLYMPHMIQTMLSSLGFWLLGYYGSLFLMGLVTMMTERKKIRNCPTWKRVLYTFTFPLFQLTYLPIAVAALFRKVEWKPIKHEVSKTLDEIR
;
A
#
# COMPACT_ATOMS: atom_id res chain seq x y z
N MET A 1 -24.44 -44.72 2.85
CA MET A 1 -24.94 -43.89 1.77
C MET A 1 -25.05 -42.38 2.17
N ARG A 2 -25.82 -41.97 3.20
CA ARG A 2 -25.98 -40.56 3.59
C ARG A 2 -24.67 -39.86 3.96
N LYS A 3 -23.71 -40.52 4.63
CA LYS A 3 -22.41 -39.91 5.02
C LYS A 3 -21.51 -39.61 3.82
N GLY A 4 -21.51 -40.50 2.77
CA GLY A 4 -20.75 -40.25 1.55
C GLY A 4 -21.30 -39.08 0.72
N ILE A 5 -22.62 -38.88 0.71
CA ILE A 5 -23.28 -37.78 0.02
C ILE A 5 -22.89 -36.45 0.69
N ALA A 6 -22.87 -36.37 2.03
CA ALA A 6 -22.49 -35.18 2.76
C ALA A 6 -21.02 -34.78 2.50
N VAL A 7 -20.11 -35.75 2.50
CA VAL A 7 -18.68 -35.53 2.20
C VAL A 7 -18.49 -35.01 0.79
N ASN A 8 -19.12 -35.62 -0.22
CA ASN A 8 -19.03 -35.14 -1.60
C ASN A 8 -19.59 -33.72 -1.76
N LEU A 9 -20.70 -33.42 -1.08
CA LEU A 9 -21.26 -32.05 -1.11
C LEU A 9 -20.28 -31.03 -0.57
N ILE A 10 -19.60 -31.30 0.56
CA ILE A 10 -18.61 -30.38 1.16
C ILE A 10 -17.42 -30.19 0.20
N ILE A 11 -16.92 -31.28 -0.42
CA ILE A 11 -15.83 -31.19 -1.41
C ILE A 11 -16.23 -30.31 -2.59
N HIS A 12 -17.42 -30.48 -3.15
CA HIS A 12 -17.90 -29.66 -4.26
C HIS A 12 -18.09 -28.19 -3.86
N MET A 13 -18.62 -27.92 -2.66
CA MET A 13 -18.75 -26.56 -2.14
C MET A 13 -17.38 -25.90 -1.97
N ASN A 14 -16.40 -26.61 -1.42
CA ASN A 14 -15.05 -26.10 -1.25
C ASN A 14 -14.39 -25.75 -2.59
N THR A 15 -14.46 -26.66 -3.56
CA THR A 15 -13.98 -26.45 -4.93
C THR A 15 -14.66 -25.24 -5.59
N LEU A 16 -15.98 -25.11 -5.41
CA LEU A 16 -16.74 -23.98 -5.94
C LEU A 16 -16.28 -22.65 -5.34
N VAL A 17 -16.08 -22.59 -4.02
CA VAL A 17 -15.62 -21.38 -3.33
C VAL A 17 -14.21 -21.01 -3.79
N ILE A 18 -13.27 -21.95 -3.89
CA ILE A 18 -11.91 -21.71 -4.41
C ILE A 18 -11.98 -21.17 -5.84
N THR A 19 -12.81 -21.75 -6.69
CA THR A 19 -12.99 -21.33 -8.08
C THR A 19 -13.53 -19.90 -8.15
N ILE A 20 -14.56 -19.57 -7.36
CA ILE A 20 -15.13 -18.22 -7.30
C ILE A 20 -14.06 -17.20 -6.85
N ILE A 21 -13.31 -17.50 -5.79
CA ILE A 21 -12.25 -16.61 -5.31
C ILE A 21 -11.19 -16.41 -6.40
N SER A 22 -10.77 -17.47 -7.06
CA SER A 22 -9.79 -17.40 -8.15
C SER A 22 -10.28 -16.50 -9.30
N ILE A 23 -11.54 -16.62 -9.69
CA ILE A 23 -12.16 -15.76 -10.72
C ILE A 23 -12.22 -14.30 -10.25
N LEU A 24 -12.59 -14.05 -9.00
CA LEU A 24 -12.67 -12.69 -8.45
C LEU A 24 -11.32 -11.97 -8.44
N TYR A 25 -10.20 -12.69 -8.32
CA TYR A 25 -8.87 -12.09 -8.28
C TYR A 25 -8.09 -12.17 -9.60
N VAL A 26 -8.58 -12.93 -10.60
CA VAL A 26 -7.86 -13.13 -11.89
C VAL A 26 -7.65 -11.81 -12.65
N TYR A 27 -8.52 -10.80 -12.45
CA TYR A 27 -8.40 -9.49 -13.11
C TYR A 27 -7.07 -8.79 -12.79
N GLN A 28 -6.47 -9.03 -11.61
CA GLN A 28 -5.18 -8.47 -11.25
C GLN A 28 -4.05 -8.99 -12.14
N MET A 29 -4.17 -10.20 -12.69
CA MET A 29 -3.25 -10.69 -13.72
C MET A 29 -3.46 -9.95 -15.05
N GLY A 30 -4.71 -9.59 -15.37
CA GLY A 30 -5.05 -8.74 -16.51
C GLY A 30 -4.39 -7.36 -16.45
N TYR A 31 -4.21 -6.80 -15.25
CA TYR A 31 -3.52 -5.51 -15.07
C TYR A 31 -2.08 -5.52 -15.57
N ILE A 32 -1.38 -6.66 -15.50
CA ILE A 32 -0.03 -6.80 -16.09
C ILE A 32 -0.10 -6.58 -17.60
N GLY A 33 -1.08 -7.20 -18.27
CA GLY A 33 -1.31 -7.00 -19.71
C GLY A 33 -1.66 -5.54 -20.04
N VAL A 34 -2.53 -4.92 -19.25
CA VAL A 34 -2.91 -3.49 -19.40
C VAL A 34 -1.68 -2.59 -19.37
N VAL A 35 -0.75 -2.81 -18.42
CA VAL A 35 0.46 -2.01 -18.31
C VAL A 35 1.36 -2.18 -19.54
N PHE A 36 1.63 -3.41 -19.98
CA PHE A 36 2.48 -3.63 -21.15
C PHE A 36 1.89 -3.04 -22.43
N ILE A 37 0.59 -3.23 -22.66
CA ILE A 37 -0.12 -2.67 -23.83
C ILE A 37 -0.16 -1.15 -23.73
N GLY A 38 -0.52 -0.60 -22.57
CA GLY A 38 -0.60 0.84 -22.35
C GLY A 38 0.73 1.56 -22.54
N GLU A 39 1.84 1.02 -22.02
CA GLU A 39 3.18 1.58 -22.21
C GLU A 39 3.63 1.50 -23.68
N TYR A 40 3.31 0.41 -24.37
CA TYR A 40 3.58 0.30 -25.80
C TYR A 40 2.85 1.36 -26.60
N ILE A 41 1.56 1.58 -26.34
CA ILE A 41 0.75 2.62 -27.00
C ILE A 41 1.30 4.00 -26.66
N HIS A 42 1.61 4.27 -25.39
CA HIS A 42 2.14 5.56 -24.94
C HIS A 42 3.47 5.92 -25.61
N LYS A 43 4.40 4.96 -25.70
CA LYS A 43 5.68 5.16 -26.43
C LYS A 43 5.47 5.55 -27.90
N ARG A 44 4.44 5.03 -28.56
CA ARG A 44 4.12 5.39 -29.95
C ARG A 44 3.50 6.78 -30.06
N ARG A 45 2.69 7.21 -29.08
CA ARG A 45 2.00 8.51 -29.07
C ARG A 45 2.88 9.68 -28.64
N LYS A 46 3.84 9.46 -27.76
CA LYS A 46 4.73 10.52 -27.20
C LYS A 46 5.56 11.28 -28.24
N LYS A 47 5.64 10.80 -29.49
CA LYS A 47 6.36 11.48 -30.58
C LYS A 47 5.69 12.78 -31.09
N ASN A 48 4.44 13.07 -30.73
CA ASN A 48 3.62 14.10 -31.40
C ASN A 48 2.89 15.10 -30.48
N HIS A 49 3.16 15.16 -29.18
CA HIS A 49 2.50 16.11 -28.30
C HIS A 49 3.48 17.06 -27.63
N ALA A 50 3.24 18.39 -27.77
CA ALA A 50 3.89 19.40 -26.94
C ALA A 50 3.56 19.17 -25.46
N GLU A 51 4.53 19.37 -24.60
CA GLU A 51 4.26 19.32 -23.16
C GLU A 51 3.35 20.47 -22.76
N PRO A 52 2.29 20.23 -21.97
CA PRO A 52 1.41 21.29 -21.51
C PRO A 52 2.19 22.28 -20.63
N LEU A 53 1.83 23.56 -20.72
CA LEU A 53 2.34 24.59 -19.81
C LEU A 53 1.98 24.20 -18.37
N VAL A 54 2.98 24.09 -17.51
CA VAL A 54 2.84 23.66 -16.13
C VAL A 54 2.91 24.91 -15.24
N LYS A 55 1.80 25.25 -14.56
CA LYS A 55 1.78 26.28 -13.52
C LYS A 55 2.64 25.81 -12.33
N THR A 56 3.40 26.67 -11.71
CA THR A 56 4.07 26.40 -10.45
C THR A 56 3.06 26.50 -9.30
N ASN A 57 2.81 25.41 -8.60
CA ASN A 57 1.90 25.35 -7.46
C ASN A 57 2.71 25.34 -6.15
N ARG A 58 2.10 25.80 -5.06
CA ARG A 58 2.73 25.82 -3.72
C ARG A 58 2.38 24.55 -2.98
N TYR A 59 3.41 23.84 -2.50
CA TYR A 59 3.28 22.57 -1.77
C TYR A 59 3.78 22.69 -0.34
N ALA A 60 3.13 21.96 0.57
CA ALA A 60 3.72 21.60 1.86
C ALA A 60 4.01 20.09 1.89
N ALA A 61 5.27 19.74 2.12
CA ALA A 61 5.67 18.38 2.47
C ALA A 61 5.36 18.17 3.96
N ILE A 62 4.33 17.38 4.26
CA ILE A 62 3.88 17.09 5.63
C ILE A 62 4.49 15.79 6.10
N ILE A 63 5.25 15.83 7.18
CA ILE A 63 6.01 14.74 7.75
C ILE A 63 5.52 14.48 9.18
N SER A 64 4.89 13.31 9.42
CA SER A 64 4.55 12.88 10.78
C SER A 64 5.70 12.04 11.34
N ALA A 65 6.31 12.50 12.43
CA ALA A 65 7.49 11.89 13.02
C ALA A 65 7.26 11.55 14.50
N ARG A 66 7.72 10.37 14.93
CA ARG A 66 7.71 9.95 16.32
C ARG A 66 8.99 9.20 16.68
N ASN A 67 9.93 9.88 17.33
CA ASN A 67 11.25 9.35 17.66
C ASN A 67 12.05 8.90 16.41
N GLU A 68 12.18 9.83 15.45
CA GLU A 68 12.82 9.63 14.15
C GLU A 68 14.08 10.49 13.98
N SER A 69 14.72 10.92 15.10
CA SER A 69 15.89 11.81 15.07
C SER A 69 17.04 11.27 14.22
N GLY A 70 17.18 9.94 14.10
CA GLY A 70 18.24 9.29 13.31
C GLY A 70 18.03 9.32 11.78
N VAL A 71 16.82 9.60 11.29
CA VAL A 71 16.49 9.46 9.85
C VAL A 71 15.82 10.71 9.25
N ILE A 72 15.18 11.56 10.06
CA ILE A 72 14.41 12.71 9.56
C ILE A 72 15.28 13.75 8.85
N GLY A 73 16.53 13.93 9.28
CA GLY A 73 17.45 14.91 8.69
C GLY A 73 17.72 14.60 7.22
N GLN A 74 17.93 13.33 6.88
CA GLN A 74 18.18 12.89 5.50
C GLN A 74 16.98 13.15 4.59
N LEU A 75 15.74 12.93 5.07
CA LEU A 75 14.55 13.27 4.31
C LEU A 75 14.50 14.79 4.03
N LEU A 76 14.69 15.62 5.05
CA LEU A 76 14.65 17.08 4.91
C LEU A 76 15.73 17.60 3.96
N ASP A 77 16.92 16.99 3.96
CA ASP A 77 17.97 17.30 2.99
C ASP A 77 17.54 16.97 1.56
N THR A 78 16.82 15.86 1.32
CA THR A 78 16.29 15.55 -0.02
C THR A 78 15.17 16.49 -0.45
N ILE A 79 14.38 17.02 0.49
CA ILE A 79 13.36 18.04 0.20
C ILE A 79 14.03 19.36 -0.18
N ARG A 80 15.08 19.75 0.53
CA ARG A 80 15.85 20.97 0.22
C ARG A 80 16.59 20.88 -1.12
N ALA A 81 17.02 19.68 -1.50
CA ALA A 81 17.75 19.42 -2.75
C ALA A 81 16.84 19.23 -3.98
N GLN A 82 15.53 19.47 -3.87
CA GLN A 82 14.61 19.35 -5.01
C GLN A 82 14.93 20.36 -6.11
N THR A 83 14.73 19.96 -7.36
CA THR A 83 14.80 20.86 -8.53
C THR A 83 13.61 21.82 -8.62
N TYR A 84 12.58 21.59 -7.83
CA TYR A 84 11.40 22.44 -7.72
C TYR A 84 11.74 23.75 -6.98
N PRO A 85 11.19 24.93 -7.40
CA PRO A 85 11.54 26.20 -6.78
C PRO A 85 11.27 26.23 -5.28
N ALA A 86 12.30 26.53 -4.49
CA ALA A 86 12.27 26.45 -3.03
C ALA A 86 11.22 27.38 -2.37
N GLU A 87 10.92 28.52 -3.00
CA GLU A 87 9.91 29.48 -2.52
C GLU A 87 8.47 28.95 -2.62
N PHE A 88 8.25 27.85 -3.35
CA PHE A 88 6.95 27.17 -3.48
C PHE A 88 6.88 25.83 -2.74
N LEU A 89 7.87 25.51 -1.89
CA LEU A 89 7.96 24.22 -1.21
C LEU A 89 8.35 24.41 0.27
N ASP A 90 7.43 24.15 1.17
CA ASP A 90 7.67 24.15 2.61
C ASP A 90 7.74 22.72 3.15
N ALA A 91 8.68 22.44 4.06
CA ALA A 91 8.72 21.20 4.84
C ALA A 91 8.10 21.45 6.22
N ILE A 92 7.05 20.70 6.56
CA ILE A 92 6.32 20.80 7.81
C ILE A 92 6.39 19.49 8.56
N VAL A 93 6.97 19.48 9.75
CA VAL A 93 7.12 18.31 10.60
C VAL A 93 6.15 18.37 11.78
N ILE A 94 5.42 17.27 11.99
CA ILE A 94 4.64 17.05 13.21
C ILE A 94 5.44 16.12 14.10
N ALA A 95 6.07 16.65 15.14
CA ALA A 95 6.75 15.88 16.17
C ALA A 95 5.69 15.37 17.17
N ASP A 96 5.14 14.15 16.89
CA ASP A 96 4.02 13.58 17.65
C ASP A 96 4.48 12.70 18.81
N ASN A 97 4.33 13.18 20.04
CA ASN A 97 4.75 12.47 21.25
C ASN A 97 6.24 12.04 21.22
N CYS A 98 7.11 12.86 20.66
CA CYS A 98 8.56 12.61 20.64
C CYS A 98 9.16 12.72 22.05
N THR A 99 10.11 11.83 22.34
CA THR A 99 10.89 11.78 23.59
C THR A 99 12.41 11.93 23.31
N ASP A 100 12.77 12.05 22.03
CA ASP A 100 14.12 12.27 21.53
C ASP A 100 14.24 13.66 20.85
N ASP A 101 15.36 13.92 20.21
CA ASP A 101 15.69 15.19 19.58
C ASP A 101 15.04 15.40 18.19
N THR A 102 14.05 14.60 17.80
CA THR A 102 13.39 14.67 16.47
C THR A 102 12.96 16.09 16.10
N ALA A 103 12.32 16.81 17.02
CA ALA A 103 11.85 18.17 16.77
C ALA A 103 13.01 19.15 16.55
N GLN A 104 14.11 19.02 17.32
CA GLN A 104 15.27 19.87 17.18
C GLN A 104 16.01 19.59 15.86
N VAL A 105 16.26 18.31 15.54
CA VAL A 105 16.89 17.90 14.27
C VAL A 105 16.07 18.46 13.08
N ALA A 106 14.75 18.38 13.14
CA ALA A 106 13.90 18.92 12.08
C ALA A 106 14.05 20.45 11.91
N ARG A 107 14.13 21.22 13.01
CA ARG A 107 14.37 22.67 12.96
C ARG A 107 15.75 23.01 12.40
N ASP A 108 16.78 22.27 12.79
CA ASP A 108 18.16 22.48 12.33
C ASP A 108 18.29 22.24 10.82
N HIS A 109 17.44 21.37 10.24
CA HIS A 109 17.32 21.15 8.80
C HIS A 109 16.32 22.09 8.09
N GLY A 110 15.82 23.13 8.80
CA GLY A 110 15.00 24.20 8.22
C GLY A 110 13.51 23.88 8.09
N ALA A 111 13.00 22.85 8.75
CA ALA A 111 11.58 22.54 8.72
C ALA A 111 10.75 23.43 9.66
N ILE A 112 9.50 23.68 9.31
CA ILE A 112 8.48 24.24 10.19
C ILE A 112 8.00 23.11 11.11
N VAL A 113 8.19 23.23 12.42
CA VAL A 113 7.92 22.13 13.36
C VAL A 113 6.74 22.46 14.26
N TYR A 114 5.76 21.53 14.28
CA TYR A 114 4.66 21.53 15.22
C TYR A 114 4.82 20.35 16.19
N GLU A 115 4.95 20.63 17.47
CA GLU A 115 5.01 19.61 18.51
C GLU A 115 3.60 19.28 19.03
N ARG A 116 3.30 17.99 19.15
CA ARG A 116 2.02 17.50 19.67
C ARG A 116 2.26 16.46 20.73
N PHE A 117 1.63 16.66 21.89
CA PHE A 117 1.69 15.75 23.03
C PHE A 117 0.26 15.30 23.40
N ASN A 118 -0.14 14.13 22.96
CA ASN A 118 -1.44 13.54 23.26
C ASN A 118 -1.32 12.01 23.31
N LYS A 119 -1.47 11.44 24.52
CA LYS A 119 -1.34 10.00 24.76
C LYS A 119 -2.63 9.21 24.53
N GLU A 120 -3.77 9.89 24.37
CA GLU A 120 -5.07 9.25 24.12
C GLU A 120 -5.31 9.08 22.61
N GLN A 121 -5.03 10.11 21.84
CA GLN A 121 -5.20 10.13 20.39
C GLN A 121 -3.85 9.86 19.72
N VAL A 122 -3.48 8.59 19.59
CA VAL A 122 -2.18 8.15 19.05
C VAL A 122 -2.33 7.61 17.64
N GLY A 123 -1.48 8.10 16.72
CA GLY A 123 -1.43 7.65 15.34
C GLY A 123 -1.31 8.80 14.33
N LYS A 124 -0.87 8.46 13.11
CA LYS A 124 -0.63 9.41 12.03
C LYS A 124 -1.88 10.22 11.67
N GLY A 125 -3.06 9.58 11.63
CA GLY A 125 -4.32 10.25 11.36
C GLY A 125 -4.62 11.40 12.33
N TYR A 126 -4.43 11.18 13.64
CA TYR A 126 -4.62 12.23 14.64
C TYR A 126 -3.56 13.34 14.57
N ALA A 127 -2.33 12.99 14.18
CA ALA A 127 -1.29 13.98 13.96
C ALA A 127 -1.60 14.89 12.77
N LEU A 128 -2.08 14.31 11.67
CA LEU A 128 -2.53 15.05 10.48
C LEU A 128 -3.73 15.95 10.78
N ASP A 129 -4.73 15.45 11.51
CA ASP A 129 -5.90 16.23 11.91
C ASP A 129 -5.50 17.46 12.74
N TYR A 130 -4.63 17.27 13.74
CA TYR A 130 -4.06 18.36 14.52
C TYR A 130 -3.34 19.41 13.65
N LEU A 131 -2.53 18.96 12.68
CA LEU A 131 -1.80 19.88 11.82
C LEU A 131 -2.75 20.69 10.93
N PHE A 132 -3.72 20.04 10.28
CA PHE A 132 -4.66 20.72 9.39
C PHE A 132 -5.49 21.76 10.15
N ASP A 133 -5.87 21.49 11.41
CA ASP A 133 -6.50 22.51 12.28
C ASP A 133 -5.57 23.70 12.56
N LYS A 134 -4.27 23.46 12.79
CA LYS A 134 -3.27 24.51 12.97
C LYS A 134 -3.02 25.33 11.71
N LEU A 135 -2.89 24.69 10.56
CA LEU A 135 -2.68 25.38 9.28
C LEU A 135 -3.88 26.26 8.92
N LYS A 136 -5.09 25.75 9.09
CA LYS A 136 -6.31 26.53 8.88
C LYS A 136 -6.37 27.80 9.71
N LYS A 137 -5.97 27.72 10.98
CA LYS A 137 -5.95 28.88 11.90
C LYS A 137 -4.76 29.83 11.68
N GLY A 138 -3.65 29.32 11.13
CA GLY A 138 -2.41 30.07 10.93
C GLY A 138 -2.34 30.73 9.55
N VAL A 139 -2.03 29.96 8.53
CA VAL A 139 -1.79 30.45 7.15
C VAL A 139 -3.06 30.50 6.29
N GLY A 140 -4.14 29.85 6.74
CA GLY A 140 -5.40 29.75 6.00
C GLY A 140 -5.45 28.59 5.00
N ASP A 141 -6.67 28.29 4.54
CA ASP A 141 -6.98 27.08 3.73
C ASP A 141 -6.44 27.17 2.28
N ASP A 142 -6.11 28.36 1.79
CA ASP A 142 -5.74 28.61 0.38
C ASP A 142 -4.26 28.97 0.19
N TYR A 143 -3.42 28.91 1.25
CA TYR A 143 -2.00 29.24 1.16
C TYR A 143 -1.21 28.19 0.36
N TYR A 144 -1.53 26.90 0.54
CA TYR A 144 -0.97 25.81 -0.24
C TYR A 144 -1.99 25.33 -1.29
N ASP A 145 -1.51 25.02 -2.51
CA ASP A 145 -2.34 24.37 -3.53
C ASP A 145 -2.56 22.89 -3.18
N ALA A 146 -1.53 22.21 -2.63
CA ALA A 146 -1.65 20.83 -2.19
C ALA A 146 -0.64 20.45 -1.09
N TYR A 147 -0.94 19.37 -0.43
CA TYR A 147 -0.14 18.75 0.63
C TYR A 147 0.44 17.43 0.14
N VAL A 148 1.71 17.15 0.43
CA VAL A 148 2.38 15.88 0.14
C VAL A 148 2.70 15.21 1.47
N ILE A 149 2.04 14.09 1.77
CA ILE A 149 2.19 13.37 3.03
C ILE A 149 3.30 12.33 2.89
N ILE A 150 4.33 12.42 3.74
CA ILE A 150 5.57 11.65 3.65
C ILE A 150 5.92 11.10 5.04
N ASP A 151 6.40 9.86 5.12
CA ASP A 151 6.92 9.28 6.37
C ASP A 151 8.35 9.76 6.63
N ALA A 152 8.72 9.92 7.89
CA ALA A 152 9.99 10.54 8.31
C ALA A 152 11.23 9.75 7.87
N ASP A 153 11.10 8.47 7.61
CA ASP A 153 12.14 7.57 7.14
C ASP A 153 12.32 7.54 5.62
N ASN A 154 11.57 8.32 4.86
CA ASN A 154 11.65 8.32 3.40
C ASN A 154 12.83 9.17 2.89
N LEU A 155 13.21 8.97 1.62
CA LEU A 155 14.03 9.85 0.82
C LEU A 155 13.33 10.13 -0.51
N LEU A 156 13.45 11.34 -1.03
CA LEU A 156 12.83 11.74 -2.28
C LEU A 156 13.85 11.80 -3.42
N ASP A 157 13.43 11.36 -4.61
CA ASP A 157 14.19 11.67 -5.83
C ASP A 157 14.24 13.18 -6.04
N GLU A 158 15.32 13.70 -6.61
CA GLU A 158 15.54 15.15 -6.80
C GLU A 158 14.48 15.85 -7.66
N HIS A 159 13.79 15.08 -8.55
CA HIS A 159 12.72 15.57 -9.42
C HIS A 159 11.31 15.21 -8.91
N PHE A 160 11.19 14.81 -7.65
CA PHE A 160 9.93 14.32 -7.10
C PHE A 160 8.81 15.37 -7.19
N PHE A 161 9.05 16.60 -6.71
CA PHE A 161 8.04 17.66 -6.71
C PHE A 161 7.75 18.20 -8.11
N GLU A 162 8.72 18.19 -9.00
CA GLU A 162 8.52 18.53 -10.41
C GLU A 162 7.55 17.56 -11.08
N ALA A 163 7.75 16.25 -10.88
CA ALA A 163 6.86 15.20 -11.39
C ALA A 163 5.45 15.28 -10.78
N VAL A 164 5.36 15.52 -9.45
CA VAL A 164 4.10 15.76 -8.75
C VAL A 164 3.36 16.93 -9.37
N ASN A 165 4.03 18.06 -9.57
CA ASN A 165 3.42 19.28 -10.11
C ASN A 165 2.88 19.06 -11.53
N LYS A 166 3.64 18.35 -12.38
CA LYS A 166 3.21 18.01 -13.73
C LYS A 166 1.92 17.17 -13.73
N THR A 167 1.80 16.19 -12.82
CA THR A 167 0.61 15.36 -12.71
C THR A 167 -0.55 16.12 -12.05
N PHE A 168 -0.29 16.96 -11.07
CA PHE A 168 -1.29 17.82 -10.43
C PHE A 168 -1.93 18.79 -11.42
N CYS A 169 -1.15 19.40 -12.30
CA CYS A 169 -1.63 20.28 -13.37
C CYS A 169 -2.48 19.57 -14.43
N GLN A 170 -2.50 18.24 -14.47
CA GLN A 170 -3.45 17.46 -15.29
C GLN A 170 -4.85 17.36 -14.66
N GLY A 171 -5.06 17.94 -13.46
CA GLY A 171 -6.35 18.01 -12.78
C GLY A 171 -6.58 16.91 -11.73
N TYR A 172 -5.57 16.10 -11.40
CA TYR A 172 -5.68 15.13 -10.31
C TYR A 172 -5.57 15.82 -8.96
N ARG A 173 -6.67 15.86 -8.21
CA ARG A 173 -6.75 16.50 -6.89
C ARG A 173 -6.13 15.63 -5.79
N ILE A 174 -6.10 14.31 -6.00
CA ILE A 174 -5.49 13.33 -5.11
C ILE A 174 -4.65 12.40 -5.97
N MET A 175 -3.44 12.06 -5.56
CA MET A 175 -2.60 11.10 -6.27
C MET A 175 -1.64 10.38 -5.33
N THR A 176 -1.25 9.17 -5.70
CA THR A 176 -0.17 8.43 -5.07
C THR A 176 1.06 8.41 -5.98
N THR A 177 2.24 8.12 -5.42
CA THR A 177 3.51 8.18 -6.14
C THR A 177 4.19 6.81 -6.21
N TYR A 178 5.39 6.74 -6.80
CA TYR A 178 6.14 5.49 -6.89
C TYR A 178 6.94 5.25 -5.60
N ARG A 179 6.61 4.20 -4.87
CA ARG A 179 7.31 3.77 -3.66
C ARG A 179 8.37 2.72 -4.00
N ASN A 180 9.65 3.09 -3.82
CA ASN A 180 10.82 2.22 -3.90
C ASN A 180 11.30 1.88 -2.49
N SER A 181 12.45 1.22 -2.34
CA SER A 181 13.01 0.82 -1.06
C SER A 181 14.47 1.22 -0.93
N LYS A 182 14.87 1.71 0.27
CA LYS A 182 16.26 2.01 0.63
C LYS A 182 17.09 0.75 0.86
N ASN A 183 16.48 -0.34 1.29
CA ASN A 183 17.14 -1.51 1.84
C ASN A 183 16.72 -2.85 1.23
N PHE A 184 16.40 -2.83 -0.09
CA PHE A 184 15.97 -4.02 -0.85
C PHE A 184 16.89 -5.24 -0.63
N ALA A 185 18.21 -5.04 -0.69
CA ALA A 185 19.20 -6.12 -0.70
C ALA A 185 19.55 -6.67 0.69
N THR A 186 18.95 -6.16 1.76
CA THR A 186 19.29 -6.55 3.14
C THR A 186 18.96 -8.02 3.39
N ASN A 187 17.70 -8.42 3.23
CA ASN A 187 17.27 -9.82 3.38
C ASN A 187 15.94 -10.10 2.64
N TRP A 188 15.44 -11.33 2.76
CA TRP A 188 14.23 -11.78 2.08
C TRP A 188 12.95 -11.07 2.57
N ILE A 189 12.92 -10.53 3.79
CA ILE A 189 11.79 -9.80 4.35
C ILE A 189 11.71 -8.41 3.70
N SER A 190 12.80 -7.64 3.74
CA SER A 190 12.87 -6.32 3.12
C SER A 190 12.65 -6.39 1.60
N ALA A 191 13.22 -7.40 0.95
CA ALA A 191 12.98 -7.67 -0.48
C ALA A 191 11.51 -8.03 -0.77
N GLY A 192 10.87 -8.80 0.12
CA GLY A 192 9.46 -9.16 0.01
C GLY A 192 8.53 -7.95 0.04
N TYR A 193 8.73 -7.03 0.98
CA TYR A 193 8.02 -5.75 1.02
C TYR A 193 8.30 -4.91 -0.23
N SER A 194 9.56 -4.77 -0.61
CA SER A 194 9.96 -3.96 -1.76
C SER A 194 9.32 -4.45 -3.06
N LEU A 195 9.34 -5.77 -3.32
CA LEU A 195 8.66 -6.35 -4.48
C LEU A 195 7.14 -6.13 -4.44
N TRP A 196 6.54 -6.18 -3.24
CA TRP A 196 5.12 -5.92 -3.08
C TRP A 196 4.77 -4.48 -3.47
N PHE A 197 5.50 -3.48 -2.95
CA PHE A 197 5.25 -2.07 -3.26
C PHE A 197 5.61 -1.70 -4.70
N MET A 198 6.69 -2.26 -5.26
CA MET A 198 7.02 -2.08 -6.68
C MET A 198 5.93 -2.66 -7.59
N ARG A 199 5.38 -3.85 -7.24
CA ARG A 199 4.23 -4.43 -7.94
C ARG A 199 3.00 -3.53 -7.83
N GLU A 200 2.71 -3.03 -6.63
CA GLU A 200 1.59 -2.12 -6.40
C GLU A 200 1.70 -0.86 -7.26
N ALA A 201 2.85 -0.22 -7.26
CA ALA A 201 3.11 0.94 -8.08
C ALA A 201 2.99 0.63 -9.58
N LYS A 202 3.71 -0.40 -10.07
CA LYS A 202 3.83 -0.72 -11.50
C LYS A 202 2.58 -1.40 -12.07
N PHE A 203 2.01 -2.39 -11.37
CA PHE A 203 0.97 -3.26 -11.92
C PHE A 203 -0.42 -3.07 -11.30
N LEU A 204 -0.56 -2.29 -10.22
CA LEU A 204 -1.87 -1.90 -9.74
C LEU A 204 -2.15 -0.42 -10.03
N ASN A 205 -1.42 0.51 -9.42
CA ASN A 205 -1.72 1.93 -9.56
C ASN A 205 -1.52 2.43 -10.99
N ASN A 206 -0.46 2.01 -11.68
CA ASN A 206 -0.25 2.36 -13.10
C ASN A 206 -1.35 1.78 -14.00
N ALA A 207 -1.76 0.51 -13.79
CA ALA A 207 -2.87 -0.09 -14.53
C ALA A 207 -4.20 0.65 -14.30
N ARG A 208 -4.49 0.98 -13.04
CA ARG A 208 -5.69 1.75 -12.65
C ARG A 208 -5.72 3.11 -13.34
N MET A 209 -4.59 3.82 -13.35
CA MET A 209 -4.43 5.10 -14.04
C MET A 209 -4.69 4.97 -15.55
N MET A 210 -4.12 3.93 -16.20
CA MET A 210 -4.33 3.67 -17.63
C MET A 210 -5.77 3.31 -17.98
N LEU A 211 -6.48 2.65 -17.07
CA LEU A 211 -7.89 2.29 -17.22
C LEU A 211 -8.85 3.44 -16.84
N GLY A 212 -8.34 4.57 -16.36
CA GLY A 212 -9.16 5.68 -15.87
C GLY A 212 -9.98 5.33 -14.63
N THR A 213 -9.50 4.39 -13.79
CA THR A 213 -10.11 4.05 -12.50
C THR A 213 -9.27 4.56 -11.34
N SER A 214 -9.80 4.55 -10.12
CA SER A 214 -9.12 5.10 -8.95
C SER A 214 -7.95 4.23 -8.51
N CYS A 215 -6.80 4.84 -8.28
CA CYS A 215 -5.68 4.25 -7.54
C CYS A 215 -5.99 4.15 -6.05
N ALA A 216 -5.05 3.60 -5.27
CA ALA A 216 -5.12 3.55 -3.82
C ALA A 216 -3.90 4.27 -3.22
N VAL A 217 -4.12 5.01 -2.15
CA VAL A 217 -3.05 5.55 -1.29
C VAL A 217 -2.54 4.42 -0.39
N SER A 218 -1.24 4.38 -0.15
CA SER A 218 -0.59 3.32 0.63
C SER A 218 0.51 3.92 1.53
N GLY A 219 0.10 4.46 2.67
CA GLY A 219 0.95 4.95 3.75
C GLY A 219 1.62 6.29 3.49
N THR A 220 2.47 6.37 2.49
CA THR A 220 3.37 7.51 2.27
C THR A 220 3.43 7.94 0.80
N GLY A 221 3.99 9.13 0.53
CA GLY A 221 4.18 9.64 -0.82
C GLY A 221 2.89 9.90 -1.56
N PHE A 222 1.88 10.43 -0.90
CA PHE A 222 0.64 10.80 -1.57
C PHE A 222 0.35 12.30 -1.46
N VAL A 223 -0.35 12.80 -2.46
CA VAL A 223 -0.66 14.21 -2.64
C VAL A 223 -2.16 14.42 -2.49
N VAL A 224 -2.54 15.46 -1.76
CA VAL A 224 -3.93 15.87 -1.59
C VAL A 224 -4.05 17.36 -1.80
N ALA A 225 -4.90 17.81 -2.72
CA ALA A 225 -5.20 19.22 -2.92
C ALA A 225 -5.80 19.83 -1.64
N SER A 226 -5.42 21.08 -1.32
CA SER A 226 -5.95 21.81 -0.16
C SER A 226 -7.48 21.92 -0.20
N ALA A 227 -8.04 22.08 -1.38
CA ALA A 227 -9.49 22.05 -1.59
C ALA A 227 -10.18 20.79 -1.08
N VAL A 228 -9.53 19.61 -1.22
CA VAL A 228 -10.07 18.33 -0.71
C VAL A 228 -10.10 18.32 0.81
N ILE A 229 -9.03 18.80 1.45
CA ILE A 229 -8.95 18.91 2.92
C ILE A 229 -10.01 19.85 3.43
N ARG A 230 -10.18 21.02 2.78
CA ARG A 230 -11.21 22.01 3.13
C ARG A 230 -12.63 21.45 2.99
N GLU A 231 -12.94 20.78 1.85
CA GLU A 231 -14.26 20.18 1.58
C GLU A 231 -14.62 19.10 2.62
N ARG A 232 -13.62 18.42 3.19
CA ARG A 232 -13.81 17.39 4.22
C ARG A 232 -13.76 17.94 5.66
N GLY A 233 -13.49 19.22 5.82
CA GLY A 233 -13.42 19.90 7.12
C GLY A 233 -12.15 19.58 7.91
N GLY A 234 -11.11 19.00 7.28
CA GLY A 234 -9.85 18.58 7.89
C GLY A 234 -9.47 17.15 7.52
N TRP A 235 -8.87 16.40 8.44
CA TRP A 235 -8.47 15.00 8.27
C TRP A 235 -9.22 14.05 9.22
N PRO A 236 -10.45 13.63 8.91
CA PRO A 236 -11.27 12.83 9.81
C PRO A 236 -10.98 11.31 9.78
N TYR A 237 -9.77 10.89 9.44
CA TYR A 237 -9.39 9.50 9.24
C TYR A 237 -8.45 9.03 10.37
N HIS A 238 -8.95 8.17 11.26
CA HIS A 238 -8.25 7.80 12.49
C HIS A 238 -8.12 6.28 12.70
N LEU A 239 -8.50 5.45 11.73
CA LEU A 239 -8.32 4.00 11.82
C LEU A 239 -6.84 3.62 11.81
N LEU A 240 -6.52 2.37 12.11
CA LEU A 240 -5.14 1.87 12.13
C LEU A 240 -4.44 1.93 10.76
N THR A 241 -5.22 2.08 9.69
CA THR A 241 -4.80 2.32 8.30
C THR A 241 -5.58 3.52 7.77
N GLU A 242 -5.24 4.71 8.25
CA GLU A 242 -5.89 5.98 7.92
C GLU A 242 -5.80 6.32 6.42
N ASP A 243 -4.74 5.86 5.76
CA ASP A 243 -4.46 5.98 4.34
C ASP A 243 -5.48 5.19 3.49
N ILE A 244 -5.75 3.95 3.88
CA ILE A 244 -6.77 3.12 3.23
C ILE A 244 -8.18 3.61 3.58
N GLU A 245 -8.40 4.10 4.80
CA GLU A 245 -9.66 4.76 5.18
C GLU A 245 -9.94 5.96 4.27
N PHE A 246 -8.94 6.84 4.10
CA PHE A 246 -9.00 7.97 3.17
C PHE A 246 -9.26 7.53 1.73
N THR A 247 -8.58 6.48 1.27
CA THR A 247 -8.79 5.91 -0.07
C THR A 247 -10.23 5.44 -0.27
N VAL A 248 -10.75 4.66 0.67
CA VAL A 248 -12.10 4.11 0.61
C VAL A 248 -13.16 5.21 0.62
N ASP A 249 -13.01 6.18 1.51
CA ASP A 249 -13.89 7.33 1.60
C ASP A 249 -13.89 8.15 0.29
N THR A 250 -12.71 8.38 -0.28
CA THR A 250 -12.53 9.08 -1.56
C THR A 250 -13.30 8.40 -2.69
N VAL A 251 -13.16 7.07 -2.83
CA VAL A 251 -13.84 6.30 -3.87
C VAL A 251 -15.36 6.26 -3.65
N ILE A 252 -15.82 6.13 -2.41
CA ILE A 252 -17.25 6.14 -2.07
C ILE A 252 -17.89 7.48 -2.48
N HIS A 253 -17.21 8.60 -2.29
CA HIS A 253 -17.67 9.92 -2.69
C HIS A 253 -17.54 10.17 -4.21
N GLY A 254 -16.96 9.23 -4.95
CA GLY A 254 -16.86 9.29 -6.41
C GLY A 254 -15.70 10.13 -6.93
N GLU A 255 -14.75 10.45 -6.07
CA GLU A 255 -13.52 11.11 -6.45
C GLU A 255 -12.45 10.10 -6.88
N MET A 256 -11.57 10.49 -7.78
CA MET A 256 -10.56 9.62 -8.36
C MET A 256 -9.18 9.94 -7.82
N ILE A 257 -8.45 8.92 -7.38
CA ILE A 257 -7.04 9.02 -6.99
C ILE A 257 -6.20 8.70 -8.23
N GLY A 258 -5.34 9.63 -8.63
CA GLY A 258 -4.39 9.46 -9.72
C GLY A 258 -3.11 8.75 -9.28
N TYR A 259 -2.19 8.55 -10.22
CA TYR A 259 -0.88 7.96 -9.98
C TYR A 259 0.21 8.75 -10.71
N CYS A 260 1.25 9.16 -9.97
CA CYS A 260 2.44 9.81 -10.50
C CYS A 260 3.64 8.84 -10.43
N GLY A 261 3.87 8.09 -11.52
CA GLY A 261 4.92 7.08 -11.57
C GLY A 261 6.34 7.64 -11.68
N ASP A 262 6.49 8.90 -12.07
CA ASP A 262 7.78 9.58 -12.19
C ASP A 262 8.24 10.21 -10.85
N ALA A 263 7.32 10.47 -9.93
CA ALA A 263 7.64 10.91 -8.56
C ALA A 263 8.05 9.71 -7.72
N MET A 264 9.35 9.52 -7.53
CA MET A 264 9.90 8.37 -6.81
C MET A 264 10.34 8.74 -5.41
N LEU A 265 9.91 7.95 -4.43
CA LEU A 265 10.44 7.97 -3.06
C LEU A 265 11.05 6.61 -2.68
N TYR A 266 11.93 6.63 -1.70
CA TYR A 266 12.59 5.45 -1.15
C TYR A 266 12.25 5.32 0.32
N ASP A 267 11.66 4.19 0.67
CA ASP A 267 11.14 3.87 1.98
C ASP A 267 11.98 2.79 2.68
N GLU A 268 12.05 2.81 4.01
CA GLU A 268 12.72 1.79 4.78
C GLU A 268 11.77 0.61 5.05
N GLN A 269 12.23 -0.61 4.73
CA GLN A 269 11.44 -1.81 4.96
C GLN A 269 11.94 -2.57 6.19
N PRO A 270 11.03 -3.19 6.96
CA PRO A 270 11.40 -4.06 8.06
C PRO A 270 12.41 -5.13 7.66
N THR A 271 13.40 -5.34 8.52
CA THR A 271 14.44 -6.36 8.31
C THR A 271 14.28 -7.58 9.22
N THR A 272 13.48 -7.48 10.28
CA THR A 272 13.21 -8.58 11.19
C THR A 272 11.79 -9.11 11.04
N PHE A 273 11.62 -10.41 11.30
CA PHE A 273 10.29 -11.03 11.23
C PHE A 273 9.33 -10.44 12.30
N SER A 274 9.84 -10.09 13.48
CA SER A 274 9.04 -9.48 14.55
C SER A 274 8.49 -8.11 14.17
N GLN A 275 9.32 -7.23 13.59
CA GLN A 275 8.87 -5.93 13.07
C GLN A 275 7.81 -6.13 11.97
N SER A 276 8.12 -7.03 11.01
CA SER A 276 7.22 -7.38 9.92
C SER A 276 5.87 -7.93 10.40
N TRP A 277 5.90 -8.79 11.43
CA TRP A 277 4.70 -9.33 12.06
C TRP A 277 3.84 -8.21 12.67
N THR A 278 4.46 -7.34 13.48
CA THR A 278 3.76 -6.23 14.15
C THR A 278 3.14 -5.26 13.14
N GLN A 279 3.87 -4.86 12.12
CA GLN A 279 3.40 -3.94 11.09
C GLN A 279 2.23 -4.54 10.28
N ARG A 280 2.39 -5.77 9.78
CA ARG A 280 1.35 -6.43 8.97
C ARG A 280 0.12 -6.82 9.79
N MET A 281 0.28 -7.09 11.09
CA MET A 281 -0.85 -7.31 11.99
C MET A 281 -1.68 -6.02 12.15
N ARG A 282 -1.03 -4.85 12.24
CA ARG A 282 -1.70 -3.55 12.23
C ARG A 282 -2.47 -3.33 10.93
N TRP A 283 -1.88 -3.66 9.78
CA TRP A 283 -2.56 -3.56 8.48
C TRP A 283 -3.78 -4.48 8.38
N ALA A 284 -3.63 -5.74 8.77
CA ALA A 284 -4.75 -6.68 8.77
C ALA A 284 -5.91 -6.21 9.66
N LYS A 285 -5.60 -5.71 10.87
CA LYS A 285 -6.61 -5.16 11.78
C LYS A 285 -7.29 -3.92 11.19
N GLY A 286 -6.52 -3.03 10.57
CA GLY A 286 -7.04 -1.85 9.89
C GLY A 286 -8.00 -2.23 8.75
N PHE A 287 -7.65 -3.21 7.92
CA PHE A 287 -8.56 -3.72 6.87
C PHE A 287 -9.87 -4.27 7.44
N TYR A 288 -9.84 -4.97 8.60
CA TYR A 288 -11.07 -5.43 9.24
C TYR A 288 -11.93 -4.27 9.75
N GLN A 289 -11.31 -3.22 10.30
CA GLN A 289 -12.03 -2.00 10.69
C GLN A 289 -12.68 -1.32 9.49
N ILE A 290 -11.97 -1.24 8.35
CA ILE A 290 -12.50 -0.66 7.10
C ILE A 290 -13.68 -1.47 6.57
N VAL A 291 -13.57 -2.80 6.52
CA VAL A 291 -14.68 -3.65 6.08
C VAL A 291 -15.89 -3.48 6.99
N ALA A 292 -15.70 -3.40 8.29
CA ALA A 292 -16.78 -3.18 9.25
C ALA A 292 -17.47 -1.81 9.06
N ASN A 293 -16.70 -0.74 8.83
CA ASN A 293 -17.24 0.62 8.76
C ASN A 293 -17.74 1.01 7.36
N TYR A 294 -17.08 0.52 6.29
CA TYR A 294 -17.29 0.99 4.92
C TYR A 294 -17.73 -0.11 3.95
N GLY A 295 -17.64 -1.40 4.30
CA GLY A 295 -17.89 -2.53 3.41
C GLY A 295 -19.26 -2.48 2.73
N GLY A 296 -20.32 -2.10 3.46
CA GLY A 296 -21.65 -1.95 2.89
C GLY A 296 -21.77 -0.82 1.85
N LYS A 297 -21.06 0.30 2.05
CA LYS A 297 -21.03 1.43 1.11
C LYS A 297 -20.22 1.06 -0.14
N LEU A 298 -19.07 0.39 0.02
CA LEU A 298 -18.25 -0.11 -1.09
C LEU A 298 -19.03 -1.09 -1.96
N SER A 299 -19.69 -2.08 -1.34
CA SER A 299 -20.48 -3.08 -2.08
C SER A 299 -21.62 -2.45 -2.88
N ARG A 300 -22.28 -1.42 -2.33
CA ARG A 300 -23.29 -0.62 -3.08
C ARG A 300 -22.68 0.10 -4.28
N GLY A 301 -21.41 0.57 -4.16
CA GLY A 301 -20.67 1.20 -5.26
C GLY A 301 -20.52 0.28 -6.48
N ILE A 302 -20.41 -1.03 -6.28
CA ILE A 302 -20.27 -2.04 -7.36
C ILE A 302 -21.52 -2.09 -8.26
N VAL A 303 -22.69 -1.85 -7.71
CA VAL A 303 -23.98 -1.95 -8.45
C VAL A 303 -24.49 -0.59 -8.96
N THR A 304 -23.72 0.49 -8.84
CA THR A 304 -24.11 1.82 -9.34
C THR A 304 -24.17 1.88 -10.87
N LYS A 305 -24.80 2.92 -11.42
CA LYS A 305 -24.87 3.11 -12.88
C LYS A 305 -23.56 3.62 -13.51
N HIS A 306 -22.64 4.21 -12.73
CA HIS A 306 -21.36 4.75 -13.22
C HIS A 306 -20.30 3.65 -13.36
N HIS A 307 -19.83 3.38 -14.58
CA HIS A 307 -18.84 2.31 -14.87
C HIS A 307 -17.51 2.49 -14.15
N ILE A 308 -16.93 3.69 -14.13
CA ILE A 308 -15.64 3.98 -13.45
C ILE A 308 -15.78 3.73 -11.95
N LYS A 309 -16.87 4.18 -11.33
CA LYS A 309 -17.15 3.97 -9.91
C LYS A 309 -17.36 2.49 -9.57
N LYS A 310 -17.97 1.71 -10.47
CA LYS A 310 -18.13 0.25 -10.31
C LYS A 310 -16.78 -0.45 -10.23
N LEU A 311 -15.88 -0.20 -11.19
CA LEU A 311 -14.58 -0.84 -11.25
C LEU A 311 -13.73 -0.44 -10.06
N ALA A 312 -13.69 0.86 -9.69
CA ALA A 312 -12.97 1.33 -8.51
C ALA A 312 -13.51 0.71 -7.21
N SER A 313 -14.83 0.65 -7.03
CA SER A 313 -15.45 0.03 -5.86
C SER A 313 -15.21 -1.47 -5.81
N TYR A 314 -15.26 -2.18 -6.94
CA TYR A 314 -14.96 -3.60 -7.02
C TYR A 314 -13.50 -3.88 -6.66
N ASP A 315 -12.57 -3.20 -7.31
CA ASP A 315 -11.13 -3.37 -7.09
C ASP A 315 -10.74 -3.05 -5.64
N LEU A 316 -11.29 -1.96 -5.09
CA LEU A 316 -11.03 -1.59 -3.71
C LEU A 316 -11.68 -2.57 -2.72
N THR A 317 -12.89 -3.07 -3.02
CA THR A 317 -13.51 -4.15 -2.24
C THR A 317 -12.62 -5.39 -2.22
N MET A 318 -12.07 -5.79 -3.38
CA MET A 318 -11.16 -6.93 -3.45
C MET A 318 -9.82 -6.66 -2.73
N THR A 319 -9.40 -5.41 -2.66
CA THR A 319 -8.17 -5.01 -1.93
C THR A 319 -8.35 -5.12 -0.42
N VAL A 320 -9.49 -4.65 0.12
CA VAL A 320 -9.74 -4.63 1.58
C VAL A 320 -10.48 -5.86 2.09
N MET A 321 -11.12 -6.64 1.20
CA MET A 321 -11.85 -7.84 1.58
C MET A 321 -10.91 -8.85 2.26
N PRO A 322 -11.35 -9.48 3.36
CA PRO A 322 -10.54 -10.47 4.05
C PRO A 322 -10.45 -11.80 3.29
N GLY A 323 -10.05 -11.76 2.01
CA GLY A 323 -9.88 -12.94 1.16
C GLY A 323 -8.95 -13.98 1.78
N MET A 324 -7.95 -13.52 2.53
CA MET A 324 -7.07 -14.40 3.30
C MET A 324 -7.80 -15.18 4.39
N LEU A 325 -8.80 -14.58 5.07
CA LEU A 325 -9.60 -15.32 6.07
C LEU A 325 -10.48 -16.39 5.43
N ILE A 326 -11.08 -16.08 4.29
CA ILE A 326 -11.87 -17.06 3.52
C ILE A 326 -10.96 -18.21 3.10
N THR A 327 -9.77 -17.90 2.58
CA THR A 327 -8.76 -18.90 2.21
C THR A 327 -8.34 -19.77 3.41
N MET A 328 -8.09 -19.15 4.56
CA MET A 328 -7.77 -19.88 5.80
C MET A 328 -8.93 -20.79 6.26
N GLY A 329 -10.17 -20.32 6.14
CA GLY A 329 -11.35 -21.13 6.43
C GLY A 329 -11.45 -22.36 5.54
N ILE A 330 -11.18 -22.22 4.25
CA ILE A 330 -11.12 -23.33 3.28
C ILE A 330 -10.01 -24.32 3.66
N LEU A 331 -8.81 -23.84 3.90
CA LEU A 331 -7.68 -24.69 4.29
C LEU A 331 -7.93 -25.42 5.61
N ALA A 332 -8.51 -24.74 6.59
CA ALA A 332 -8.90 -25.37 7.86
C ALA A 332 -9.95 -26.47 7.64
N LEU A 333 -10.93 -26.24 6.79
CA LEU A 333 -11.91 -27.24 6.41
C LEU A 333 -11.27 -28.46 5.74
N ASP A 334 -10.36 -28.23 4.76
CA ASP A 334 -9.63 -29.31 4.08
C ASP A 334 -8.79 -30.13 5.07
N ILE A 335 -8.11 -29.47 6.02
CA ILE A 335 -7.31 -30.14 7.05
C ILE A 335 -8.22 -30.98 7.97
N VAL A 336 -9.32 -30.41 8.46
CA VAL A 336 -10.28 -31.13 9.32
C VAL A 336 -10.83 -32.38 8.59
N MET A 337 -11.21 -32.24 7.33
CA MET A 337 -11.71 -33.35 6.52
C MET A 337 -10.63 -34.43 6.31
N LEU A 338 -9.38 -34.01 6.08
CA LEU A 338 -8.24 -34.93 5.97
C LEU A 338 -8.02 -35.72 7.28
N LEU A 339 -8.01 -35.01 8.42
CA LEU A 339 -7.86 -35.69 9.73
C LEU A 339 -9.02 -36.64 10.05
N MET A 340 -10.23 -36.26 9.73
CA MET A 340 -11.41 -37.14 9.88
C MET A 340 -11.32 -38.39 8.97
N GLY A 341 -10.72 -38.24 7.78
CA GLY A 341 -10.50 -39.36 6.87
C GLY A 341 -9.40 -40.33 7.32
N VAL A 342 -8.34 -39.80 7.96
CA VAL A 342 -7.19 -40.58 8.43
C VAL A 342 -7.47 -41.24 9.79
N PHE A 343 -8.00 -40.49 10.73
CA PHE A 343 -8.13 -40.91 12.15
C PHE A 343 -9.56 -41.24 12.57
N GLY A 344 -10.55 -40.88 11.79
CA GLY A 344 -11.97 -41.11 12.10
C GLY A 344 -12.45 -42.50 11.75
N SER A 345 -13.65 -42.83 12.23
CA SER A 345 -14.38 -44.05 11.89
C SER A 345 -14.82 -44.16 10.42
N LEU A 346 -14.43 -43.15 9.60
CA LEU A 346 -14.80 -43.00 8.19
C LEU A 346 -13.53 -43.01 7.33
N TYR A 347 -12.78 -44.14 7.37
CA TYR A 347 -11.67 -44.29 6.44
C TYR A 347 -12.21 -44.31 5.00
N MET A 348 -11.97 -43.24 4.28
CA MET A 348 -12.37 -43.05 2.88
C MET A 348 -11.16 -42.62 2.06
N PRO A 349 -10.42 -43.55 1.44
CA PRO A 349 -9.20 -43.26 0.65
C PRO A 349 -9.41 -42.18 -0.41
N HIS A 350 -10.57 -42.19 -1.06
CA HIS A 350 -10.92 -41.16 -2.06
C HIS A 350 -11.02 -39.76 -1.46
N MET A 351 -11.55 -39.61 -0.23
CA MET A 351 -11.63 -38.35 0.46
C MET A 351 -10.23 -37.80 0.81
N ILE A 352 -9.35 -38.68 1.33
CA ILE A 352 -7.95 -38.32 1.64
C ILE A 352 -7.24 -37.82 0.38
N GLN A 353 -7.34 -38.58 -0.71
CA GLN A 353 -6.72 -38.22 -1.99
C GLN A 353 -7.25 -36.87 -2.51
N THR A 354 -8.56 -36.66 -2.45
CA THR A 354 -9.17 -35.41 -2.91
C THR A 354 -8.72 -34.21 -2.09
N MET A 355 -8.65 -34.32 -0.75
CA MET A 355 -8.18 -33.24 0.12
C MET A 355 -6.71 -32.95 -0.08
N LEU A 356 -5.84 -33.95 -0.20
CA LEU A 356 -4.43 -33.76 -0.51
C LEU A 356 -4.24 -33.10 -1.87
N SER A 357 -5.02 -33.49 -2.87
CA SER A 357 -4.98 -32.87 -4.21
C SER A 357 -5.45 -31.41 -4.16
N SER A 358 -6.52 -31.08 -3.42
CA SER A 358 -7.03 -29.72 -3.22
C SER A 358 -5.98 -28.82 -2.56
N LEU A 359 -5.40 -29.27 -1.45
CA LEU A 359 -4.33 -28.56 -0.74
C LEU A 359 -3.09 -28.35 -1.62
N GLY A 360 -2.67 -29.40 -2.33
CA GLY A 360 -1.53 -29.33 -3.26
C GLY A 360 -1.76 -28.37 -4.40
N PHE A 361 -2.93 -28.41 -5.03
CA PHE A 361 -3.31 -27.50 -6.10
C PHE A 361 -3.37 -26.04 -5.62
N TRP A 362 -3.96 -25.81 -4.45
CA TRP A 362 -4.01 -24.47 -3.86
C TRP A 362 -2.61 -23.93 -3.55
N LEU A 363 -1.77 -24.71 -2.86
CA LEU A 363 -0.41 -24.30 -2.52
C LEU A 363 0.42 -24.00 -3.78
N LEU A 364 0.36 -24.89 -4.77
CA LEU A 364 1.09 -24.75 -6.02
C LEU A 364 0.59 -23.55 -6.84
N GLY A 365 -0.73 -23.38 -6.95
CA GLY A 365 -1.35 -22.27 -7.65
C GLY A 365 -1.05 -20.92 -6.99
N TYR A 366 -1.16 -20.85 -5.67
CA TYR A 366 -0.85 -19.65 -4.89
C TYR A 366 0.65 -19.29 -5.00
N TYR A 367 1.53 -20.28 -4.77
CA TYR A 367 2.97 -20.08 -4.91
C TYR A 367 3.35 -19.67 -6.34
N GLY A 368 2.86 -20.40 -7.33
CA GLY A 368 3.16 -20.16 -8.74
C GLY A 368 2.71 -18.78 -9.23
N SER A 369 1.50 -18.35 -8.85
CA SER A 369 0.98 -17.05 -9.22
C SER A 369 1.78 -15.91 -8.59
N LEU A 370 2.14 -16.01 -7.33
CA LEU A 370 2.99 -15.03 -6.64
C LEU A 370 4.43 -15.04 -7.16
N PHE A 371 4.97 -16.23 -7.46
CA PHE A 371 6.29 -16.36 -8.07
C PHE A 371 6.33 -15.66 -9.43
N LEU A 372 5.35 -15.92 -10.30
CA LEU A 372 5.25 -15.26 -11.60
C LEU A 372 5.13 -13.74 -11.46
N MET A 373 4.31 -13.28 -10.53
CA MET A 373 4.15 -11.86 -10.22
C MET A 373 5.46 -11.22 -9.73
N GLY A 374 6.14 -11.89 -8.80
CA GLY A 374 7.46 -11.46 -8.30
C GLY A 374 8.51 -11.45 -9.41
N LEU A 375 8.54 -12.46 -10.27
CA LEU A 375 9.44 -12.56 -11.41
C LEU A 375 9.23 -11.41 -12.40
N VAL A 376 7.98 -11.19 -12.81
CA VAL A 376 7.64 -10.09 -13.74
C VAL A 376 8.03 -8.74 -13.14
N THR A 377 7.72 -8.51 -11.86
CA THR A 377 8.11 -7.27 -11.15
C THR A 377 9.64 -7.13 -11.09
N MET A 378 10.35 -8.18 -10.71
CA MET A 378 11.82 -8.18 -10.66
C MET A 378 12.44 -7.86 -12.02
N MET A 379 11.90 -8.41 -13.10
CA MET A 379 12.42 -8.18 -14.47
C MET A 379 12.14 -6.77 -14.96
N THR A 380 10.94 -6.24 -14.72
CA THR A 380 10.54 -4.91 -15.22
C THR A 380 11.17 -3.80 -14.40
N GLU A 381 11.27 -3.95 -13.07
CA GLU A 381 11.79 -2.93 -12.17
C GLU A 381 13.31 -3.10 -11.85
N ARG A 382 13.99 -4.03 -12.53
CA ARG A 382 15.42 -4.36 -12.30
C ARG A 382 16.36 -3.16 -12.27
N LYS A 383 16.04 -2.11 -13.04
CA LYS A 383 16.86 -0.89 -13.11
C LYS A 383 16.72 0.00 -11.89
N LYS A 384 15.60 -0.12 -11.17
CA LYS A 384 15.31 0.60 -9.93
C LYS A 384 15.82 -0.14 -8.70
N ILE A 385 16.13 -1.44 -8.84
CA ILE A 385 16.74 -2.28 -7.79
C ILE A 385 18.25 -2.16 -7.95
N ARG A 386 18.84 -1.19 -7.25
CA ARG A 386 20.29 -0.99 -7.27
C ARG A 386 20.96 -1.74 -6.12
N ASN A 387 22.27 -1.86 -6.16
CA ASN A 387 23.09 -2.45 -5.08
C ASN A 387 22.63 -3.85 -4.61
N CYS A 388 22.01 -4.65 -5.51
CA CYS A 388 21.59 -6.02 -5.22
C CYS A 388 22.22 -6.99 -6.24
N PRO A 389 23.08 -7.93 -5.81
CA PRO A 389 23.70 -8.90 -6.69
C PRO A 389 22.66 -9.86 -7.30
N THR A 390 22.95 -10.35 -8.51
CA THR A 390 22.00 -11.16 -9.31
C THR A 390 21.50 -12.40 -8.56
N TRP A 391 22.37 -13.08 -7.82
CA TRP A 391 21.97 -14.27 -7.06
C TRP A 391 20.94 -13.95 -5.98
N LYS A 392 21.04 -12.79 -5.30
CA LYS A 392 20.05 -12.34 -4.32
C LYS A 392 18.71 -12.02 -5.02
N ARG A 393 18.74 -11.38 -6.20
CA ARG A 393 17.52 -11.11 -6.97
C ARG A 393 16.78 -12.39 -7.32
N VAL A 394 17.51 -13.42 -7.75
CA VAL A 394 16.95 -14.75 -8.03
C VAL A 394 16.37 -15.35 -6.73
N LEU A 395 17.16 -15.40 -5.65
CA LEU A 395 16.71 -15.92 -4.35
C LEU A 395 15.43 -15.21 -3.88
N TYR A 396 15.40 -13.88 -3.95
CA TYR A 396 14.25 -13.08 -3.48
C TYR A 396 13.01 -13.24 -4.34
N THR A 397 13.15 -13.57 -5.61
CA THR A 397 12.01 -13.97 -6.46
C THR A 397 11.38 -15.28 -5.96
N PHE A 398 12.19 -16.27 -5.56
CA PHE A 398 11.69 -17.52 -4.99
C PHE A 398 11.13 -17.35 -3.56
N THR A 399 11.70 -16.47 -2.75
CA THR A 399 11.21 -16.25 -1.38
C THR A 399 10.04 -15.29 -1.29
N PHE A 400 9.72 -14.54 -2.35
CA PHE A 400 8.57 -13.63 -2.37
C PHE A 400 7.23 -14.32 -2.08
N PRO A 401 6.88 -15.47 -2.68
CA PRO A 401 5.68 -16.20 -2.29
C PRO A 401 5.67 -16.64 -0.82
N LEU A 402 6.83 -17.04 -0.28
CA LEU A 402 6.96 -17.43 1.13
C LEU A 402 6.72 -16.23 2.05
N PHE A 403 7.25 -15.05 1.71
CA PHE A 403 6.96 -13.82 2.43
C PHE A 403 5.46 -13.52 2.47
N GLN A 404 4.75 -13.66 1.35
CA GLN A 404 3.31 -13.45 1.29
C GLN A 404 2.54 -14.50 2.09
N LEU A 405 2.95 -15.77 2.08
CA LEU A 405 2.34 -16.84 2.88
C LEU A 405 2.36 -16.54 4.38
N THR A 406 3.40 -15.85 4.88
CA THR A 406 3.46 -15.47 6.30
C THR A 406 2.35 -14.48 6.71
N TYR A 407 1.65 -13.87 5.74
CA TYR A 407 0.51 -12.99 6.05
C TYR A 407 -0.73 -13.78 6.51
N LEU A 408 -0.87 -15.05 6.14
CA LEU A 408 -2.01 -15.89 6.53
C LEU A 408 -2.15 -15.99 8.07
N PRO A 409 -1.14 -16.49 8.82
CA PRO A 409 -1.24 -16.56 10.28
C PRO A 409 -1.35 -15.17 10.93
N ILE A 410 -0.77 -14.13 10.33
CA ILE A 410 -0.89 -12.76 10.83
C ILE A 410 -2.34 -12.27 10.73
N ALA A 411 -3.01 -12.51 9.61
CA ALA A 411 -4.40 -12.14 9.41
C ALA A 411 -5.34 -12.82 10.44
N VAL A 412 -5.10 -14.12 10.70
CA VAL A 412 -5.86 -14.86 11.74
C VAL A 412 -5.59 -14.27 13.13
N ALA A 413 -4.33 -14.02 13.49
CA ALA A 413 -3.97 -13.46 14.80
C ALA A 413 -4.61 -12.07 15.01
N ALA A 414 -4.70 -11.25 13.95
CA ALA A 414 -5.31 -9.93 14.01
C ALA A 414 -6.81 -9.93 14.33
N LEU A 415 -7.53 -11.04 14.08
CA LEU A 415 -8.94 -11.17 14.49
C LEU A 415 -9.10 -11.16 16.01
N PHE A 416 -8.23 -11.89 16.69
CA PHE A 416 -8.38 -12.20 18.12
C PHE A 416 -7.59 -11.26 19.02
N ARG A 417 -6.60 -10.53 18.48
CA ARG A 417 -5.77 -9.62 19.27
C ARG A 417 -6.29 -8.18 19.22
N LYS A 418 -6.20 -7.49 20.35
CA LYS A 418 -6.27 -6.04 20.40
C LYS A 418 -4.96 -5.52 19.84
N VAL A 419 -5.04 -4.74 18.77
CA VAL A 419 -3.87 -4.15 18.09
C VAL A 419 -3.90 -2.64 18.34
N GLU A 420 -2.82 -2.13 18.90
CA GLU A 420 -2.61 -0.71 19.13
C GLU A 420 -1.51 -0.21 18.19
N TRP A 421 -1.56 1.07 17.89
CA TRP A 421 -0.50 1.69 17.10
C TRP A 421 0.80 1.72 17.93
N LYS A 422 1.88 1.18 17.37
CA LYS A 422 3.23 1.23 17.96
C LYS A 422 4.21 1.68 16.89
N PRO A 423 5.15 2.61 17.20
CA PRO A 423 6.18 3.01 16.27
C PRO A 423 7.08 1.81 15.94
N ILE A 424 7.58 1.77 14.70
CA ILE A 424 8.63 0.86 14.27
C ILE A 424 9.92 1.67 14.30
N LYS A 425 10.99 1.11 14.83
CA LYS A 425 12.28 1.76 14.84
C LYS A 425 12.89 1.73 13.44
N HIS A 426 13.28 2.90 12.93
CA HIS A 426 13.99 3.07 11.67
C HIS A 426 15.46 3.35 11.96
N GLU A 427 16.37 2.65 11.28
CA GLU A 427 17.81 2.70 11.56
C GLU A 427 18.65 2.87 10.28
N VAL A 428 18.02 2.82 9.10
CA VAL A 428 18.74 2.94 7.84
C VAL A 428 18.95 4.41 7.49
N SER A 429 19.97 4.97 8.11
CA SER A 429 20.45 6.32 7.83
C SER A 429 21.33 6.32 6.56
N LYS A 430 20.70 6.26 5.38
CA LYS A 430 21.36 6.33 4.08
C LYS A 430 21.02 7.65 3.39
N THR A 431 21.99 8.16 2.63
CA THR A 431 21.76 9.26 1.69
C THR A 431 21.22 8.74 0.36
N LEU A 432 20.70 9.63 -0.47
CA LEU A 432 20.21 9.28 -1.79
C LEU A 432 21.31 8.69 -2.69
N ASP A 433 22.55 9.20 -2.59
CA ASP A 433 23.70 8.72 -3.37
C ASP A 433 24.12 7.29 -3.00
N GLU A 434 23.97 6.90 -1.73
CA GLU A 434 24.27 5.54 -1.28
C GLU A 434 23.22 4.51 -1.75
N ILE A 435 22.04 4.98 -2.14
CA ILE A 435 20.94 4.13 -2.61
C ILE A 435 20.95 4.04 -4.15
N ARG A 436 21.33 5.09 -4.81
CA ARG A 436 21.49 5.17 -6.28
C ARG A 436 22.82 4.53 -6.71
#